data_0d4881de8de823793a9992e8ebb02026
#
_entry.id   0d4881de8de823793a9992e8ebb02026
#
_cell.length_a   1.000
_cell.length_b   1.000
_cell.length_c   1.000
_cell.angle_alpha   90.00
_cell.angle_beta   90.00
_cell.angle_gamma   90.00
#
_symmetry.space_group_name_H-M   'P 1'
#
loop_
_entity.id
_entity.type
_entity.pdbx_description
1 polymer ?
#
loop_
_entity_poly.entity_id
_entity_poly.type
_entity_poly.pdbx_seq_one_letter_code
_entity_poly.pdbx_strand_id
1 'polypeptide(L)'
;MSAVAGSPLPYWRLSGFYFAYFALLGGVAPFLSLYFESLGFEPARIGELVAIPMLMRCIAPNLWGWLGDATGQRLLIVRVGALLTALTFAGIFWRLDYWWLAAIMALHSFFWHAVLPQFEAITLAHLGSQSSRYSQLRLWGSVGFILTVVLLGMLLQREGMGVYPMAMLGIMLLISLCSALVPAPPQQPAAAQEHADGFLRRLWRPGVPAFFLCVALMQLSHGPYYTFLSIHLEALGYGRGLIGALWALGVVAEILLFLVMHRVLGVFSLRALLVASFLIASLRWVLLGTLADHLSVLIFAQILHAATFGAFHVAAIHFVQQRFGERYQGQGQALYATLAGVGGALGALYSGYAWQGVGATLTFGVAALAALAAAVILSLRLREAD
;
A
#
# COMPACT_ATOMS: atom_id res chain seq x y z
N MET A 1 -41.11 11.36 17.50
CA MET A 1 -39.83 10.98 16.85
C MET A 1 -38.93 10.36 17.92
N SER A 2 -39.01 9.04 18.09
CA SER A 2 -38.14 8.33 19.05
C SER A 2 -36.74 8.22 18.44
N ALA A 3 -35.75 8.83 19.06
CA ALA A 3 -34.35 8.61 18.76
C ALA A 3 -34.06 7.12 18.97
N VAL A 4 -33.84 6.39 17.87
CA VAL A 4 -33.29 5.04 17.93
C VAL A 4 -31.91 5.19 18.58
N ALA A 5 -31.81 4.74 19.84
CA ALA A 5 -30.55 4.69 20.55
C ALA A 5 -29.57 3.84 19.71
N GLY A 6 -28.63 4.49 19.05
CA GLY A 6 -27.66 3.82 18.20
C GLY A 6 -26.89 2.79 19.04
N SER A 7 -26.78 1.58 18.52
CA SER A 7 -25.92 0.54 19.14
C SER A 7 -24.52 1.11 19.34
N PRO A 8 -23.85 0.81 20.47
CA PRO A 8 -22.51 1.36 20.73
C PRO A 8 -21.53 0.95 19.61
N LEU A 9 -20.66 1.88 19.20
CA LEU A 9 -19.65 1.64 18.17
C LEU A 9 -18.87 0.35 18.51
N PRO A 10 -18.81 -0.64 17.61
CA PRO A 10 -18.08 -1.88 17.85
C PRO A 10 -16.56 -1.67 17.70
N TYR A 11 -16.00 -0.73 18.47
CA TYR A 11 -14.65 -0.20 18.37
C TYR A 11 -13.58 -1.29 18.24
N TRP A 12 -13.56 -2.25 19.17
CA TRP A 12 -12.52 -3.29 19.19
C TRP A 12 -12.66 -4.30 18.05
N ARG A 13 -13.87 -4.57 17.57
CA ARG A 13 -14.10 -5.47 16.43
C ARG A 13 -13.61 -4.83 15.11
N LEU A 14 -13.88 -3.54 14.94
CA LEU A 14 -13.38 -2.77 13.78
C LEU A 14 -11.86 -2.62 13.86
N SER A 15 -11.32 -2.23 15.03
CA SER A 15 -9.87 -2.06 15.26
C SER A 15 -9.09 -3.36 15.05
N GLY A 16 -9.63 -4.50 15.56
CA GLY A 16 -9.02 -5.82 15.40
C GLY A 16 -8.90 -6.24 13.94
N PHE A 17 -9.90 -5.90 13.13
CA PHE A 17 -9.81 -6.16 11.69
C PHE A 17 -8.70 -5.33 11.02
N TYR A 18 -8.60 -4.01 11.29
CA TYR A 18 -7.52 -3.19 10.76
C TYR A 18 -6.15 -3.71 11.20
N PHE A 19 -6.02 -4.08 12.48
CA PHE A 19 -4.80 -4.68 13.01
C PHE A 19 -4.40 -5.92 12.20
N ALA A 20 -5.28 -6.89 12.05
CA ALA A 20 -5.01 -8.15 11.35
C ALA A 20 -4.73 -7.92 9.84
N TYR A 21 -5.50 -7.04 9.18
CA TYR A 21 -5.31 -6.74 7.77
C TYR A 21 -3.93 -6.13 7.47
N PHE A 22 -3.50 -5.17 8.29
CA PHE A 22 -2.20 -4.53 8.12
C PHE A 22 -1.03 -5.36 8.69
N ALA A 23 -1.31 -6.30 9.62
CA ALA A 23 -0.36 -7.34 9.98
C ALA A 23 0.03 -8.19 8.76
N LEU A 24 -0.94 -8.56 7.90
CA LEU A 24 -0.65 -9.25 6.64
C LEU A 24 0.27 -8.43 5.74
N LEU A 25 -0.01 -7.13 5.57
CA LEU A 25 0.85 -6.24 4.80
C LEU A 25 2.26 -6.16 5.39
N GLY A 26 2.39 -6.16 6.73
CA GLY A 26 3.67 -6.20 7.43
C GLY A 26 4.48 -7.48 7.19
N GLY A 27 3.82 -8.59 6.90
CA GLY A 27 4.49 -9.82 6.48
C GLY A 27 4.83 -9.85 4.99
N VAL A 28 3.95 -9.30 4.14
CA VAL A 28 4.14 -9.28 2.67
C VAL A 28 5.24 -8.31 2.26
N ALA A 29 5.19 -7.05 2.68
CA ALA A 29 6.06 -6.00 2.16
C ALA A 29 7.56 -6.29 2.35
N PRO A 30 8.07 -6.68 3.54
CA PRO A 30 9.50 -6.95 3.71
C PRO A 30 9.92 -8.39 3.38
N PHE A 31 9.03 -9.39 3.48
CA PHE A 31 9.49 -10.78 3.54
C PHE A 31 9.01 -11.67 2.38
N LEU A 32 8.04 -11.25 1.57
CA LEU A 32 7.54 -12.06 0.46
C LEU A 32 8.62 -12.33 -0.59
N SER A 33 9.39 -11.31 -0.97
CA SER A 33 10.48 -11.44 -1.94
C SER A 33 11.62 -12.31 -1.40
N LEU A 34 11.97 -12.16 -0.11
CA LEU A 34 12.92 -13.04 0.57
C LEU A 34 12.46 -14.50 0.57
N TYR A 35 11.16 -14.73 0.74
CA TYR A 35 10.61 -16.08 0.65
C TYR A 35 10.79 -16.66 -0.76
N PHE A 36 10.50 -15.91 -1.82
CA PHE A 36 10.70 -16.36 -3.19
C PHE A 36 12.19 -16.59 -3.50
N GLU A 37 13.07 -15.72 -3.00
CA GLU A 37 14.52 -15.94 -3.12
C GLU A 37 14.97 -17.23 -2.41
N SER A 38 14.43 -17.51 -1.21
CA SER A 38 14.73 -18.75 -0.47
C SER A 38 14.27 -20.03 -1.17
N LEU A 39 13.32 -19.93 -2.11
CA LEU A 39 12.90 -21.01 -3.00
C LEU A 39 13.79 -21.17 -4.25
N GLY A 40 14.80 -20.29 -4.42
CA GLY A 40 15.73 -20.32 -5.53
C GLY A 40 15.23 -19.60 -6.80
N PHE A 41 14.20 -18.74 -6.70
CA PHE A 41 13.78 -17.95 -7.86
C PHE A 41 14.77 -16.84 -8.17
N GLU A 42 15.08 -16.68 -9.45
CA GLU A 42 15.89 -15.59 -9.96
C GLU A 42 15.17 -14.23 -9.80
N PRO A 43 15.91 -13.10 -9.70
CA PRO A 43 15.34 -11.77 -9.48
C PRO A 43 14.24 -11.39 -10.48
N ALA A 44 14.36 -11.72 -11.76
CA ALA A 44 13.32 -11.45 -12.75
C ALA A 44 11.99 -12.13 -12.38
N ARG A 45 12.04 -13.41 -11.96
CA ARG A 45 10.85 -14.17 -11.53
C ARG A 45 10.26 -13.62 -10.24
N ILE A 46 11.09 -13.16 -9.30
CA ILE A 46 10.63 -12.49 -8.09
C ILE A 46 9.89 -11.21 -8.45
N GLY A 47 10.45 -10.39 -9.35
CA GLY A 47 9.81 -9.17 -9.83
C GLY A 47 8.45 -9.42 -10.49
N GLU A 48 8.34 -10.46 -11.32
CA GLU A 48 7.07 -10.89 -11.94
C GLU A 48 6.04 -11.33 -10.90
N LEU A 49 6.42 -12.19 -9.93
CA LEU A 49 5.52 -12.67 -8.87
C LEU A 49 5.02 -11.52 -7.97
N VAL A 50 5.87 -10.53 -7.66
CA VAL A 50 5.48 -9.35 -6.86
C VAL A 50 4.64 -8.37 -7.67
N ALA A 51 4.80 -8.29 -8.99
CA ALA A 51 3.97 -7.44 -9.85
C ALA A 51 2.50 -7.90 -9.90
N ILE A 52 2.25 -9.21 -9.76
CA ILE A 52 0.88 -9.77 -9.82
C ILE A 52 -0.04 -9.17 -8.76
N PRO A 53 0.29 -9.14 -7.46
CA PRO A 53 -0.51 -8.45 -6.44
C PRO A 53 -0.76 -6.97 -6.75
N MET A 54 0.22 -6.26 -7.31
CA MET A 54 0.06 -4.85 -7.67
C MET A 54 -0.96 -4.66 -8.81
N LEU A 55 -0.99 -5.56 -9.79
CA LEU A 55 -2.00 -5.58 -10.86
C LEU A 55 -3.38 -5.93 -10.30
N MET A 56 -3.48 -6.91 -9.41
CA MET A 56 -4.76 -7.25 -8.77
C MET A 56 -5.32 -6.09 -7.96
N ARG A 57 -4.47 -5.27 -7.34
CA ARG A 57 -4.87 -4.03 -6.67
C ARG A 57 -5.53 -3.01 -7.61
N CYS A 58 -5.23 -3.04 -8.91
CA CYS A 58 -5.91 -2.17 -9.89
C CYS A 58 -7.30 -2.70 -10.27
N ILE A 59 -7.50 -4.00 -10.29
CA ILE A 59 -8.68 -4.66 -10.84
C ILE A 59 -9.70 -5.00 -9.74
N ALA A 60 -9.25 -5.68 -8.68
CA ALA A 60 -10.12 -6.26 -7.67
C ALA A 60 -11.01 -5.24 -6.95
N PRO A 61 -10.51 -4.06 -6.47
CA PRO A 61 -11.36 -3.10 -5.77
C PRO A 61 -12.53 -2.60 -6.60
N ASN A 62 -12.34 -2.41 -7.91
CA ASN A 62 -13.40 -1.93 -8.81
C ASN A 62 -14.50 -2.98 -9.01
N LEU A 63 -14.12 -4.24 -9.27
CA LEU A 63 -15.08 -5.33 -9.45
C LEU A 63 -15.87 -5.61 -8.17
N TRP A 64 -15.16 -5.71 -7.04
CA TRP A 64 -15.80 -5.97 -5.76
C TRP A 64 -16.56 -4.76 -5.22
N GLY A 65 -16.13 -3.53 -5.56
CA GLY A 65 -16.87 -2.31 -5.29
C GLY A 65 -18.21 -2.30 -6.01
N TRP A 66 -18.20 -2.56 -7.31
CA TRP A 66 -19.41 -2.69 -8.11
C TRP A 66 -20.35 -3.79 -7.57
N LEU A 67 -19.82 -4.96 -7.22
CA LEU A 67 -20.61 -6.04 -6.63
C LEU A 67 -21.22 -5.64 -5.28
N GLY A 68 -20.45 -4.94 -4.45
CA GLY A 68 -20.90 -4.42 -3.15
C GLY A 68 -22.02 -3.40 -3.29
N ASP A 69 -21.92 -2.51 -4.30
CA ASP A 69 -22.96 -1.51 -4.60
C ASP A 69 -24.23 -2.16 -5.17
N ALA A 70 -24.06 -3.11 -6.10
CA ALA A 70 -25.18 -3.80 -6.74
C ALA A 70 -25.97 -4.71 -5.78
N THR A 71 -25.28 -5.33 -4.81
CA THR A 71 -25.92 -6.30 -3.89
C THR A 71 -26.25 -5.72 -2.53
N GLY A 72 -25.63 -4.62 -2.11
CA GLY A 72 -25.69 -4.08 -0.76
C GLY A 72 -25.02 -4.97 0.30
N GLN A 73 -24.39 -6.09 -0.08
CA GLN A 73 -23.87 -7.12 0.83
C GLN A 73 -22.37 -6.97 1.14
N ARG A 74 -21.92 -5.74 1.40
CA ARG A 74 -20.49 -5.44 1.64
C ARG A 74 -19.86 -6.32 2.72
N LEU A 75 -20.57 -6.58 3.82
CA LEU A 75 -20.05 -7.41 4.92
C LEU A 75 -19.86 -8.88 4.51
N LEU A 76 -20.76 -9.42 3.68
CA LEU A 76 -20.59 -10.76 3.12
C LEU A 76 -19.37 -10.82 2.20
N ILE A 77 -19.15 -9.81 1.37
CA ILE A 77 -17.96 -9.70 0.51
C ILE A 77 -16.69 -9.69 1.35
N VAL A 78 -16.65 -8.93 2.45
CA VAL A 78 -15.49 -8.89 3.37
C VAL A 78 -15.22 -10.27 3.97
N ARG A 79 -16.26 -10.96 4.47
CA ARG A 79 -16.11 -12.28 5.10
C ARG A 79 -15.68 -13.36 4.10
N VAL A 80 -16.34 -13.42 2.95
CA VAL A 80 -16.02 -14.39 1.90
C VAL A 80 -14.64 -14.07 1.29
N GLY A 81 -14.35 -12.81 1.01
CA GLY A 81 -13.05 -12.37 0.50
C GLY A 81 -11.91 -12.70 1.45
N ALA A 82 -12.07 -12.45 2.76
CA ALA A 82 -11.07 -12.81 3.76
C ALA A 82 -10.82 -14.32 3.85
N LEU A 83 -11.90 -15.13 3.82
CA LEU A 83 -11.78 -16.59 3.83
C LEU A 83 -11.13 -17.11 2.55
N LEU A 84 -11.54 -16.64 1.38
CA LEU A 84 -10.95 -17.04 0.09
C LEU A 84 -9.49 -16.60 -0.04
N THR A 85 -9.11 -15.47 0.58
CA THR A 85 -7.70 -15.05 0.70
C THR A 85 -6.86 -16.13 1.39
N ALA A 86 -7.33 -16.65 2.51
CA ALA A 86 -6.62 -17.71 3.27
C ALA A 86 -6.64 -19.04 2.51
N LEU A 87 -7.78 -19.44 1.96
CA LEU A 87 -7.93 -20.72 1.24
C LEU A 87 -7.08 -20.77 -0.03
N THR A 88 -7.06 -19.71 -0.82
CA THR A 88 -6.25 -19.65 -2.03
C THR A 88 -4.76 -19.62 -1.68
N PHE A 89 -4.35 -18.87 -0.66
CA PHE A 89 -2.96 -18.86 -0.20
C PHE A 89 -2.51 -20.22 0.32
N ALA A 90 -3.38 -21.02 0.95
CA ALA A 90 -3.05 -22.35 1.41
C ALA A 90 -2.56 -23.30 0.29
N GLY A 91 -2.87 -22.98 -0.98
CA GLY A 91 -2.31 -23.69 -2.13
C GLY A 91 -0.77 -23.64 -2.22
N ILE A 92 -0.10 -22.72 -1.52
CA ILE A 92 1.37 -22.64 -1.46
C ILE A 92 1.98 -23.89 -0.83
N PHE A 93 1.24 -24.63 0.01
CA PHE A 93 1.71 -25.88 0.63
C PHE A 93 1.66 -27.09 -0.30
N TRP A 94 1.03 -26.96 -1.47
CA TRP A 94 0.90 -28.06 -2.41
C TRP A 94 2.05 -28.11 -3.42
N ARG A 95 2.37 -26.98 -4.05
CA ARG A 95 3.41 -26.86 -5.07
C ARG A 95 4.10 -25.49 -4.98
N LEU A 96 5.38 -25.47 -5.37
CA LEU A 96 6.24 -24.28 -5.29
C LEU A 96 6.83 -23.90 -6.66
N ASP A 97 6.30 -24.48 -7.76
CA ASP A 97 6.73 -24.06 -9.09
C ASP A 97 6.18 -22.68 -9.46
N TYR A 98 6.87 -22.01 -10.37
CA TYR A 98 6.60 -20.64 -10.75
C TYR A 98 5.13 -20.38 -11.16
N TRP A 99 4.57 -21.20 -12.06
CA TRP A 99 3.23 -20.98 -12.59
C TRP A 99 2.15 -21.20 -11.54
N TRP A 100 2.36 -22.16 -10.67
CA TRP A 100 1.46 -22.40 -9.54
C TRP A 100 1.49 -21.22 -8.56
N LEU A 101 2.69 -20.75 -8.19
CA LEU A 101 2.81 -19.57 -7.31
C LEU A 101 2.25 -18.32 -7.97
N ALA A 102 2.43 -18.11 -9.26
CA ALA A 102 1.82 -17.00 -9.99
C ALA A 102 0.29 -17.04 -9.92
N ALA A 103 -0.32 -18.23 -10.09
CA ALA A 103 -1.77 -18.42 -9.95
C ALA A 103 -2.23 -18.15 -8.49
N ILE A 104 -1.50 -18.65 -7.50
CA ILE A 104 -1.78 -18.42 -6.08
C ILE A 104 -1.70 -16.91 -5.78
N MET A 105 -0.64 -16.22 -6.22
CA MET A 105 -0.50 -14.77 -6.01
C MET A 105 -1.62 -13.98 -6.67
N ALA A 106 -2.08 -14.37 -7.85
CA ALA A 106 -3.20 -13.72 -8.51
C ALA A 106 -4.52 -13.92 -7.75
N LEU A 107 -4.88 -15.17 -7.43
CA LEU A 107 -6.13 -15.49 -6.74
C LEU A 107 -6.17 -14.91 -5.32
N HIS A 108 -5.11 -15.15 -4.53
CA HIS A 108 -4.99 -14.63 -3.19
C HIS A 108 -5.12 -13.09 -3.16
N SER A 109 -4.37 -12.41 -4.03
CA SER A 109 -4.38 -10.94 -4.08
C SER A 109 -5.70 -10.38 -4.59
N PHE A 110 -6.36 -11.06 -5.53
CA PHE A 110 -7.68 -10.68 -6.03
C PHE A 110 -8.72 -10.64 -4.91
N PHE A 111 -8.71 -11.63 -4.02
CA PHE A 111 -9.60 -11.64 -2.87
C PHE A 111 -9.13 -10.69 -1.76
N TRP A 112 -7.84 -10.60 -1.50
CA TRP A 112 -7.31 -9.71 -0.47
C TRP A 112 -7.60 -8.24 -0.74
N HIS A 113 -7.39 -7.78 -1.98
CA HIS A 113 -7.63 -6.39 -2.35
C HIS A 113 -9.13 -6.02 -2.45
N ALA A 114 -10.03 -7.00 -2.46
CA ALA A 114 -11.47 -6.78 -2.33
C ALA A 114 -11.86 -6.27 -0.94
N VAL A 115 -11.15 -6.75 0.10
CA VAL A 115 -11.61 -6.72 1.48
C VAL A 115 -11.53 -5.32 2.09
N LEU A 116 -10.39 -4.62 1.95
CA LEU A 116 -10.17 -3.34 2.65
C LEU A 116 -11.14 -2.23 2.22
N PRO A 117 -11.37 -1.96 0.92
CA PRO A 117 -12.28 -0.88 0.51
C PRO A 117 -13.72 -1.11 0.99
N GLN A 118 -14.18 -2.36 0.97
CA GLN A 118 -15.51 -2.71 1.49
C GLN A 118 -15.57 -2.53 3.01
N PHE A 119 -14.50 -2.89 3.71
CA PHE A 119 -14.41 -2.73 5.16
C PHE A 119 -14.34 -1.26 5.59
N GLU A 120 -13.66 -0.42 4.83
CA GLU A 120 -13.64 1.03 5.07
C GLU A 120 -15.04 1.65 4.95
N ALA A 121 -15.82 1.24 3.93
CA ALA A 121 -17.21 1.66 3.80
C ALA A 121 -18.07 1.19 4.98
N ILE A 122 -17.88 -0.06 5.46
CA ILE A 122 -18.56 -0.59 6.65
C ILE A 122 -18.19 0.22 7.90
N THR A 123 -16.90 0.54 8.05
CA THR A 123 -16.40 1.33 9.19
C THR A 123 -17.02 2.72 9.21
N LEU A 124 -17.06 3.40 8.07
CA LEU A 124 -17.68 4.72 7.95
C LEU A 124 -19.19 4.67 8.22
N ALA A 125 -19.88 3.60 7.80
CA ALA A 125 -21.30 3.40 8.11
C ALA A 125 -21.55 3.25 9.63
N HIS A 126 -20.66 2.55 10.35
CA HIS A 126 -20.75 2.45 11.82
C HIS A 126 -20.42 3.77 12.52
N LEU A 127 -19.50 4.55 11.98
CA LEU A 127 -19.12 5.86 12.56
C LEU A 127 -20.21 6.93 12.38
N GLY A 128 -20.94 6.92 11.26
CA GLY A 128 -21.96 7.91 10.96
C GLY A 128 -21.43 9.35 11.13
N SER A 129 -22.02 10.11 12.04
CA SER A 129 -21.59 11.49 12.36
C SER A 129 -20.24 11.59 13.08
N GLN A 130 -19.69 10.47 13.59
CA GLN A 130 -18.40 10.41 14.30
C GLN A 130 -17.23 10.10 13.36
N SER A 131 -17.27 10.51 12.10
CA SER A 131 -16.23 10.21 11.08
C SER A 131 -14.82 10.65 11.49
N SER A 132 -14.69 11.69 12.37
CA SER A 132 -13.41 12.11 12.96
C SER A 132 -12.69 11.01 13.77
N ARG A 133 -13.43 10.00 14.26
CA ARG A 133 -12.85 8.84 14.96
C ARG A 133 -12.27 7.76 14.04
N TYR A 134 -12.42 7.91 12.72
CA TYR A 134 -11.87 6.95 11.75
C TYR A 134 -10.36 6.75 11.92
N SER A 135 -9.62 7.84 12.14
CA SER A 135 -8.15 7.76 12.35
C SER A 135 -7.76 6.92 13.56
N GLN A 136 -8.57 6.92 14.64
CA GLN A 136 -8.32 6.13 15.83
C GLN A 136 -8.47 4.62 15.57
N LEU A 137 -9.46 4.23 14.75
CA LEU A 137 -9.64 2.84 14.31
C LEU A 137 -8.53 2.42 13.36
N ARG A 138 -8.20 3.28 12.40
CA ARG A 138 -7.20 3.02 11.36
C ARG A 138 -5.77 2.91 11.91
N LEU A 139 -5.47 3.60 13.03
CA LEU A 139 -4.18 3.54 13.72
C LEU A 139 -3.81 2.12 14.14
N TRP A 140 -4.78 1.27 14.51
CA TRP A 140 -4.54 -0.13 14.85
C TRP A 140 -3.94 -0.92 13.68
N GLY A 141 -4.19 -0.50 12.44
CA GLY A 141 -3.51 -1.05 11.28
C GLY A 141 -2.00 -0.79 11.33
N SER A 142 -1.57 0.44 11.64
CA SER A 142 -0.13 0.73 11.78
C SER A 142 0.51 -0.07 12.91
N VAL A 143 -0.19 -0.25 14.03
CA VAL A 143 0.27 -1.11 15.14
C VAL A 143 0.42 -2.56 14.67
N GLY A 144 -0.56 -3.10 13.94
CA GLY A 144 -0.50 -4.45 13.38
C GLY A 144 0.69 -4.63 12.43
N PHE A 145 0.92 -3.67 11.53
CA PHE A 145 2.07 -3.67 10.63
C PHE A 145 3.40 -3.70 11.41
N ILE A 146 3.60 -2.72 12.31
CA ILE A 146 4.84 -2.57 13.08
C ILE A 146 5.14 -3.83 13.89
N LEU A 147 4.16 -4.35 14.62
CA LEU A 147 4.36 -5.57 15.42
C LEU A 147 4.71 -6.75 14.53
N THR A 148 4.04 -6.89 13.39
CA THR A 148 4.30 -8.03 12.50
C THR A 148 5.68 -7.95 11.86
N VAL A 149 6.11 -6.80 11.34
CA VAL A 149 7.45 -6.73 10.71
C VAL A 149 8.57 -7.03 11.70
N VAL A 150 8.42 -6.61 12.96
CA VAL A 150 9.41 -6.88 14.01
C VAL A 150 9.36 -8.34 14.46
N LEU A 151 8.19 -8.83 14.87
CA LEU A 151 8.04 -10.18 15.42
C LEU A 151 8.30 -11.24 14.36
N LEU A 152 7.78 -11.06 13.14
CA LEU A 152 8.02 -12.00 12.06
C LEU A 152 9.48 -11.96 11.62
N GLY A 153 10.12 -10.78 11.55
CA GLY A 153 11.56 -10.66 11.27
C GLY A 153 12.41 -11.45 12.26
N MET A 154 12.14 -11.33 13.57
CA MET A 154 12.81 -12.12 14.61
C MET A 154 12.52 -13.62 14.47
N LEU A 155 11.28 -14.00 14.19
CA LEU A 155 10.89 -15.40 13.98
C LEU A 155 11.64 -16.00 12.77
N LEU A 156 11.65 -15.28 11.64
CA LEU A 156 12.34 -15.73 10.41
C LEU A 156 13.86 -15.76 10.56
N GLN A 157 14.43 -14.93 11.42
CA GLN A 157 15.85 -14.97 11.73
C GLN A 157 16.20 -16.23 12.54
N ARG A 158 15.33 -16.63 13.46
CA ARG A 158 15.55 -17.78 14.34
C ARG A 158 15.23 -19.12 13.66
N GLU A 159 14.09 -19.22 12.99
CA GLU A 159 13.54 -20.48 12.47
C GLU A 159 13.75 -20.65 10.93
N GLY A 160 14.24 -19.60 10.23
CA GLY A 160 14.42 -19.60 8.78
C GLY A 160 13.14 -19.28 7.99
N MET A 161 13.27 -19.20 6.66
CA MET A 161 12.17 -18.81 5.77
C MET A 161 11.07 -19.88 5.63
N GLY A 162 11.34 -21.11 6.01
CA GLY A 162 10.37 -22.22 5.91
C GLY A 162 9.09 -22.00 6.74
N VAL A 163 9.13 -21.20 7.81
CA VAL A 163 7.95 -20.90 8.64
C VAL A 163 7.10 -19.74 8.09
N TYR A 164 7.60 -19.00 7.09
CA TYR A 164 6.91 -17.85 6.53
C TYR A 164 5.50 -18.17 6.02
N PRO A 165 5.27 -19.21 5.18
CA PRO A 165 3.92 -19.50 4.68
C PRO A 165 2.91 -19.81 5.80
N MET A 166 3.35 -20.53 6.83
CA MET A 166 2.50 -20.87 7.97
C MET A 166 2.12 -19.63 8.78
N ALA A 167 3.08 -18.74 9.05
CA ALA A 167 2.84 -17.49 9.74
C ALA A 167 1.86 -16.59 8.95
N MET A 168 2.05 -16.49 7.62
CA MET A 168 1.15 -15.71 6.76
C MET A 168 -0.26 -16.28 6.72
N LEU A 169 -0.40 -17.60 6.60
CA LEU A 169 -1.72 -18.26 6.67
C LEU A 169 -2.41 -18.00 8.01
N GLY A 170 -1.66 -18.07 9.12
CA GLY A 170 -2.18 -17.73 10.45
C GLY A 170 -2.74 -16.32 10.54
N ILE A 171 -2.04 -15.33 9.97
CA ILE A 171 -2.51 -13.94 9.90
C ILE A 171 -3.78 -13.82 9.02
N MET A 172 -3.84 -14.52 7.88
CA MET A 172 -5.02 -14.51 7.00
C MET A 172 -6.24 -15.14 7.69
N LEU A 173 -6.05 -16.22 8.44
CA LEU A 173 -7.11 -16.80 9.27
C LEU A 173 -7.56 -15.84 10.37
N LEU A 174 -6.64 -15.08 10.96
CA LEU A 174 -6.98 -14.02 11.92
C LEU A 174 -7.82 -12.91 11.27
N ILE A 175 -7.51 -12.49 10.03
CA ILE A 175 -8.35 -11.54 9.28
C ILE A 175 -9.77 -12.12 9.10
N SER A 176 -9.87 -13.39 8.71
CA SER A 176 -11.15 -14.07 8.51
C SER A 176 -11.96 -14.11 9.82
N LEU A 177 -11.32 -14.46 10.94
CA LEU A 177 -11.94 -14.45 12.26
C LEU A 177 -12.41 -13.05 12.67
N CYS A 178 -11.55 -12.04 12.53
CA CYS A 178 -11.92 -10.66 12.84
C CYS A 178 -13.09 -10.19 11.97
N SER A 179 -13.12 -10.53 10.69
CA SER A 179 -14.23 -10.18 9.78
C SER A 179 -15.55 -10.81 10.21
N ALA A 180 -15.53 -12.05 10.71
CA ALA A 180 -16.71 -12.76 11.19
C ALA A 180 -17.32 -12.10 12.43
N LEU A 181 -16.49 -11.49 13.29
CA LEU A 181 -16.90 -10.82 14.52
C LEU A 181 -17.50 -9.43 14.31
N VAL A 182 -17.32 -8.83 13.13
CA VAL A 182 -17.87 -7.49 12.83
C VAL A 182 -19.38 -7.60 12.63
N PRO A 183 -20.20 -6.76 13.31
CA PRO A 183 -21.65 -6.75 13.12
C PRO A 183 -22.04 -6.09 11.79
N ALA A 184 -23.26 -6.33 11.36
CA ALA A 184 -23.81 -5.68 10.17
C ALA A 184 -23.84 -4.14 10.39
N PRO A 185 -23.41 -3.35 9.38
CA PRO A 185 -23.49 -1.90 9.46
C PRO A 185 -24.95 -1.42 9.41
N PRO A 186 -25.25 -0.23 9.94
CA PRO A 186 -26.52 0.43 9.70
C PRO A 186 -26.80 0.61 8.21
N GLN A 187 -28.06 0.47 7.79
CA GLN A 187 -28.43 0.69 6.39
C GLN A 187 -28.17 2.15 6.01
N GLN A 188 -27.43 2.36 4.95
CA GLN A 188 -27.24 3.68 4.33
C GLN A 188 -28.04 3.76 3.04
N PRO A 189 -28.62 4.94 2.70
CA PRO A 189 -29.21 5.16 1.38
C PRO A 189 -28.18 4.89 0.28
N ALA A 190 -28.61 4.28 -0.81
CA ALA A 190 -27.74 4.08 -1.98
C ALA A 190 -27.24 5.43 -2.48
N ALA A 191 -25.93 5.54 -2.71
CA ALA A 191 -25.34 6.73 -3.31
C ALA A 191 -25.85 6.89 -4.75
N ALA A 192 -26.26 8.09 -5.14
CA ALA A 192 -26.71 8.37 -6.48
C ALA A 192 -25.57 8.13 -7.49
N GLN A 193 -25.86 7.41 -8.57
CA GLN A 193 -24.91 7.22 -9.67
C GLN A 193 -24.64 8.55 -10.37
N GLU A 194 -23.39 8.92 -10.47
CA GLU A 194 -22.96 10.17 -11.09
C GLU A 194 -22.58 9.99 -12.57
N HIS A 195 -22.92 10.99 -13.39
CA HIS A 195 -22.67 11.00 -14.84
C HIS A 195 -21.18 11.24 -15.15
N ALA A 196 -20.60 10.48 -16.09
CA ALA A 196 -19.16 10.50 -16.43
C ALA A 196 -18.66 11.78 -17.14
N ASP A 197 -19.53 12.56 -17.78
CA ASP A 197 -19.12 13.63 -18.72
C ASP A 197 -18.28 14.76 -18.08
N GLY A 198 -18.50 15.09 -16.82
CA GLY A 198 -17.78 16.14 -16.13
C GLY A 198 -16.37 15.72 -15.65
N PHE A 199 -16.16 14.42 -15.44
CA PHE A 199 -14.87 13.87 -14.97
C PHE A 199 -13.77 13.99 -16.05
N LEU A 200 -14.07 13.55 -17.28
CA LEU A 200 -13.11 13.63 -18.39
C LEU A 200 -12.65 15.05 -18.66
N ARG A 201 -13.56 16.04 -18.61
CA ARG A 201 -13.21 17.45 -18.76
C ARG A 201 -12.22 17.93 -17.68
N ARG A 202 -12.38 17.45 -16.44
CA ARG A 202 -11.47 17.78 -15.33
C ARG A 202 -10.12 17.07 -15.46
N LEU A 203 -10.11 15.84 -15.96
CA LEU A 203 -8.89 15.07 -16.20
C LEU A 203 -7.93 15.78 -17.16
N TRP A 204 -8.47 16.43 -18.20
CA TRP A 204 -7.67 17.15 -19.19
C TRP A 204 -7.36 18.61 -18.82
N ARG A 205 -7.64 19.06 -17.59
CA ARG A 205 -7.18 20.37 -17.12
C ARG A 205 -5.67 20.45 -17.05
N PRO A 206 -5.06 21.65 -17.28
CA PRO A 206 -3.61 21.84 -17.17
C PRO A 206 -3.07 21.31 -15.85
N GLY A 207 -1.94 20.60 -15.89
CA GLY A 207 -1.29 20.01 -14.73
C GLY A 207 -1.84 18.66 -14.29
N VAL A 208 -3.12 18.33 -14.52
CA VAL A 208 -3.72 17.08 -14.04
C VAL A 208 -3.14 15.82 -14.69
N PRO A 209 -2.96 15.73 -16.05
CA PRO A 209 -2.33 14.56 -16.64
C PRO A 209 -0.87 14.38 -16.18
N ALA A 210 -0.13 15.49 -16.04
CA ALA A 210 1.25 15.46 -15.55
C ALA A 210 1.31 14.94 -14.10
N PHE A 211 0.39 15.38 -13.24
CA PHE A 211 0.29 14.86 -11.87
C PHE A 211 0.08 13.35 -11.85
N PHE A 212 -0.86 12.82 -12.62
CA PHE A 212 -1.13 11.38 -12.67
C PHE A 212 0.03 10.57 -13.26
N LEU A 213 0.74 11.11 -14.25
CA LEU A 213 1.99 10.51 -14.72
C LEU A 213 3.03 10.47 -13.60
N CYS A 214 3.18 11.56 -12.84
CA CYS A 214 4.11 11.61 -11.71
C CYS A 214 3.71 10.64 -10.58
N VAL A 215 2.42 10.40 -10.35
CA VAL A 215 1.95 9.35 -9.41
C VAL A 215 2.45 7.97 -9.86
N ALA A 216 2.30 7.64 -11.14
CA ALA A 216 2.80 6.37 -11.67
C ALA A 216 4.34 6.27 -11.56
N LEU A 217 5.07 7.34 -11.86
CA LEU A 217 6.54 7.41 -11.74
C LEU A 217 7.00 7.28 -10.28
N MET A 218 6.28 7.88 -9.31
CA MET A 218 6.59 7.69 -7.88
C MET A 218 6.51 6.22 -7.48
N GLN A 219 5.43 5.56 -7.84
CA GLN A 219 5.24 4.15 -7.49
C GLN A 219 6.20 3.23 -8.26
N LEU A 220 6.50 3.55 -9.51
CA LEU A 220 7.53 2.85 -10.29
C LEU A 220 8.90 2.99 -9.59
N SER A 221 9.25 4.18 -9.12
CA SER A 221 10.51 4.42 -8.41
C SER A 221 10.62 3.67 -7.08
N HIS A 222 9.49 3.32 -6.45
CA HIS A 222 9.44 2.48 -5.25
C HIS A 222 9.62 0.97 -5.54
N GLY A 223 9.66 0.57 -6.81
CA GLY A 223 9.79 -0.83 -7.22
C GLY A 223 10.95 -1.57 -6.53
N PRO A 224 12.22 -1.10 -6.63
CA PRO A 224 13.34 -1.76 -5.97
C PRO A 224 13.21 -1.83 -4.45
N TYR A 225 12.61 -0.81 -3.85
CA TYR A 225 12.38 -0.74 -2.41
C TYR A 225 11.42 -1.84 -1.94
N TYR A 226 10.23 -1.94 -2.55
CA TYR A 226 9.23 -2.92 -2.13
C TYR A 226 9.55 -4.35 -2.58
N THR A 227 10.37 -4.51 -3.63
CA THR A 227 10.68 -5.85 -4.15
C THR A 227 12.01 -6.37 -3.63
N PHE A 228 13.05 -5.55 -3.56
CA PHE A 228 14.43 -6.02 -3.37
C PHE A 228 15.16 -5.45 -2.16
N LEU A 229 14.60 -4.47 -1.41
CA LEU A 229 15.32 -3.90 -0.27
C LEU A 229 15.74 -4.97 0.74
N SER A 230 14.82 -5.84 1.14
CA SER A 230 15.11 -6.85 2.15
C SER A 230 16.14 -7.87 1.66
N ILE A 231 16.09 -8.27 0.39
CA ILE A 231 17.09 -9.12 -0.29
C ILE A 231 18.46 -8.40 -0.28
N HIS A 232 18.47 -7.12 -0.65
CA HIS A 232 19.70 -6.32 -0.64
C HIS A 232 20.34 -6.25 0.73
N LEU A 233 19.55 -5.99 1.76
CA LEU A 233 20.03 -5.89 3.13
C LEU A 233 20.52 -7.24 3.66
N GLU A 234 19.84 -8.35 3.35
CA GLU A 234 20.29 -9.70 3.73
C GLU A 234 21.62 -10.05 3.04
N ALA A 235 21.78 -9.71 1.76
CA ALA A 235 23.04 -9.88 1.03
C ALA A 235 24.20 -9.05 1.60
N LEU A 236 23.91 -7.89 2.22
CA LEU A 236 24.89 -7.08 2.96
C LEU A 236 25.15 -7.58 4.39
N GLY A 237 24.54 -8.70 4.80
CA GLY A 237 24.79 -9.33 6.12
C GLY A 237 23.85 -8.84 7.24
N TYR A 238 22.85 -8.02 6.96
CA TYR A 238 21.87 -7.62 7.97
C TYR A 238 20.91 -8.75 8.30
N GLY A 239 20.70 -9.02 9.59
CA GLY A 239 19.76 -10.03 10.05
C GLY A 239 18.30 -9.61 9.82
N ARG A 240 17.42 -10.59 9.58
CA ARG A 240 15.99 -10.38 9.29
C ARG A 240 15.25 -9.62 10.38
N GLY A 241 15.65 -9.76 11.64
CA GLY A 241 15.11 -8.97 12.75
C GLY A 241 15.40 -7.48 12.61
N LEU A 242 16.64 -7.11 12.21
CA LEU A 242 17.02 -5.72 11.96
C LEU A 242 16.32 -5.19 10.70
N ILE A 243 16.19 -6.01 9.65
CA ILE A 243 15.43 -5.65 8.45
C ILE A 243 13.99 -5.29 8.84
N GLY A 244 13.31 -6.13 9.63
CA GLY A 244 11.97 -5.83 10.14
C GLY A 244 11.91 -4.53 10.96
N ALA A 245 12.90 -4.29 11.83
CA ALA A 245 12.99 -3.05 12.61
C ALA A 245 13.17 -1.79 11.72
N LEU A 246 13.95 -1.88 10.64
CA LEU A 246 14.11 -0.79 9.67
C LEU A 246 12.81 -0.49 8.92
N TRP A 247 12.04 -1.51 8.55
CA TRP A 247 10.70 -1.32 7.98
C TRP A 247 9.74 -0.67 8.97
N ALA A 248 9.75 -1.12 10.24
CA ALA A 248 8.97 -0.50 11.31
C ALA A 248 9.32 0.97 11.51
N LEU A 249 10.62 1.31 11.48
CA LEU A 249 11.09 2.69 11.61
C LEU A 249 10.48 3.61 10.55
N GLY A 250 10.40 3.16 9.30
CA GLY A 250 9.75 3.92 8.21
C GLY A 250 8.30 4.25 8.53
N VAL A 251 7.53 3.28 9.02
CA VAL A 251 6.11 3.48 9.40
C VAL A 251 5.96 4.33 10.65
N VAL A 252 6.85 4.20 11.63
CA VAL A 252 6.87 5.08 12.81
C VAL A 252 7.12 6.53 12.39
N ALA A 253 8.10 6.77 11.52
CA ALA A 253 8.38 8.11 10.99
C ALA A 253 7.17 8.69 10.22
N GLU A 254 6.45 7.85 9.47
CA GLU A 254 5.21 8.24 8.78
C GLU A 254 4.10 8.66 9.77
N ILE A 255 3.89 7.88 10.85
CA ILE A 255 2.91 8.21 11.89
C ILE A 255 3.25 9.57 12.54
N LEU A 256 4.52 9.78 12.88
CA LEU A 256 4.97 11.05 13.47
C LEU A 256 4.77 12.23 12.51
N LEU A 257 5.02 12.03 11.21
CA LEU A 257 4.73 13.05 10.20
C LEU A 257 3.24 13.37 10.14
N PHE A 258 2.35 12.37 10.16
CA PHE A 258 0.91 12.60 10.11
C PHE A 258 0.38 13.44 11.29
N LEU A 259 0.99 13.33 12.47
CA LEU A 259 0.62 14.17 13.62
C LEU A 259 0.87 15.66 13.38
N VAL A 260 1.86 16.00 12.55
CA VAL A 260 2.23 17.41 12.26
C VAL A 260 1.82 17.86 10.85
N MET A 261 1.24 16.96 10.04
CA MET A 261 0.98 17.21 8.62
C MET A 261 0.04 18.41 8.39
N HIS A 262 -0.90 18.68 9.31
CA HIS A 262 -1.77 19.86 9.25
C HIS A 262 -0.98 21.18 9.31
N ARG A 263 0.14 21.23 10.04
CA ARG A 263 1.05 22.40 10.08
C ARG A 263 1.86 22.50 8.79
N VAL A 264 2.34 21.38 8.30
CA VAL A 264 3.12 21.32 7.05
C VAL A 264 2.30 21.82 5.86
N LEU A 265 1.04 21.40 5.74
CA LEU A 265 0.09 21.88 4.73
C LEU A 265 -0.26 23.37 4.88
N GLY A 266 -0.17 23.93 6.10
CA GLY A 266 -0.40 25.35 6.35
C GLY A 266 0.77 26.26 5.94
N VAL A 267 1.97 25.69 5.77
CA VAL A 267 3.20 26.45 5.45
C VAL A 267 3.63 26.26 3.99
N PHE A 268 3.53 25.03 3.46
CA PHE A 268 4.04 24.67 2.13
C PHE A 268 2.89 24.46 1.14
N SER A 269 3.07 24.93 -0.09
CA SER A 269 2.12 24.65 -1.17
C SER A 269 2.12 23.15 -1.54
N LEU A 270 1.01 22.65 -2.08
CA LEU A 270 0.92 21.25 -2.55
C LEU A 270 2.00 20.93 -3.60
N ARG A 271 2.28 21.87 -4.49
CA ARG A 271 3.36 21.75 -5.49
C ARG A 271 4.72 21.57 -4.81
N ALA A 272 5.04 22.41 -3.81
CA ALA A 272 6.31 22.33 -3.09
C ALA A 272 6.46 20.99 -2.38
N LEU A 273 5.40 20.50 -1.72
CA LEU A 273 5.39 19.20 -1.03
C LEU A 273 5.58 18.04 -2.00
N LEU A 274 4.87 18.04 -3.13
CA LEU A 274 5.00 16.99 -4.13
C LEU A 274 6.41 16.98 -4.74
N VAL A 275 6.94 18.13 -5.16
CA VAL A 275 8.29 18.22 -5.73
C VAL A 275 9.35 17.82 -4.71
N ALA A 276 9.24 18.30 -3.46
CA ALA A 276 10.17 17.90 -2.39
C ALA A 276 10.13 16.39 -2.15
N SER A 277 8.94 15.77 -2.14
CA SER A 277 8.81 14.31 -1.98
C SER A 277 9.54 13.54 -3.08
N PHE A 278 9.48 14.00 -4.34
CA PHE A 278 10.22 13.40 -5.46
C PHE A 278 11.74 13.56 -5.34
N LEU A 279 12.20 14.75 -4.96
CA LEU A 279 13.63 15.01 -4.77
C LEU A 279 14.19 14.18 -3.61
N ILE A 280 13.45 14.10 -2.50
CA ILE A 280 13.80 13.25 -1.36
C ILE A 280 13.77 11.76 -1.75
N ALA A 281 12.82 11.33 -2.59
CA ALA A 281 12.79 9.96 -3.10
C ALA A 281 14.04 9.66 -3.95
N SER A 282 14.42 10.57 -4.86
CA SER A 282 15.64 10.42 -5.67
C SER A 282 16.88 10.29 -4.78
N LEU A 283 17.04 11.17 -3.78
CA LEU A 283 18.14 11.06 -2.79
C LEU A 283 18.10 9.71 -2.06
N ARG A 284 16.92 9.32 -1.58
CA ARG A 284 16.74 8.06 -0.84
C ARG A 284 17.17 6.85 -1.65
N TRP A 285 16.82 6.80 -2.95
CA TRP A 285 17.20 5.70 -3.82
C TRP A 285 18.70 5.66 -4.08
N VAL A 286 19.35 6.82 -4.25
CA VAL A 286 20.82 6.89 -4.34
C VAL A 286 21.45 6.34 -3.07
N LEU A 287 21.01 6.77 -1.88
CA LEU A 287 21.53 6.31 -0.61
C LEU A 287 21.38 4.78 -0.44
N LEU A 288 20.20 4.23 -0.74
CA LEU A 288 19.95 2.79 -0.65
C LEU A 288 20.72 1.96 -1.69
N GLY A 289 20.98 2.51 -2.86
CA GLY A 289 21.73 1.82 -3.91
C GLY A 289 23.25 1.84 -3.74
N THR A 290 23.79 2.81 -2.99
CA THR A 290 25.24 3.04 -2.92
C THR A 290 25.87 2.96 -1.53
N LEU A 291 25.09 3.18 -0.46
CA LEU A 291 25.58 3.31 0.92
C LEU A 291 24.75 2.47 1.92
N ALA A 292 24.04 1.45 1.45
CA ALA A 292 23.21 0.59 2.29
C ALA A 292 24.03 -0.31 3.25
N ASP A 293 25.34 -0.42 3.07
CA ASP A 293 26.30 -1.06 3.99
C ASP A 293 26.49 -0.27 5.30
N HIS A 294 26.12 1.03 5.33
CA HIS A 294 26.19 1.87 6.50
C HIS A 294 24.84 1.96 7.22
N LEU A 295 24.73 1.37 8.41
CA LEU A 295 23.47 1.35 9.18
C LEU A 295 22.90 2.76 9.45
N SER A 296 23.75 3.75 9.70
CA SER A 296 23.31 5.14 9.89
C SER A 296 22.62 5.73 8.66
N VAL A 297 23.12 5.39 7.46
CA VAL A 297 22.49 5.79 6.19
C VAL A 297 21.15 5.08 6.00
N LEU A 298 21.07 3.78 6.33
CA LEU A 298 19.81 3.04 6.30
C LEU A 298 18.76 3.66 7.22
N ILE A 299 19.13 3.96 8.48
CA ILE A 299 18.23 4.63 9.43
C ILE A 299 17.73 5.95 8.86
N PHE A 300 18.62 6.78 8.33
CA PHE A 300 18.25 8.04 7.71
C PHE A 300 17.33 7.84 6.50
N ALA A 301 17.66 6.92 5.59
CA ALA A 301 16.84 6.61 4.44
C ALA A 301 15.44 6.07 4.83
N GLN A 302 15.32 5.33 5.93
CA GLN A 302 14.02 4.88 6.43
C GLN A 302 13.20 6.01 7.07
N ILE A 303 13.83 6.98 7.74
CA ILE A 303 13.12 8.19 8.22
C ILE A 303 12.59 9.01 7.03
N LEU A 304 13.35 9.12 5.94
CA LEU A 304 12.91 9.79 4.71
C LEU A 304 11.69 9.14 4.05
N HIS A 305 11.34 7.89 4.42
CA HIS A 305 10.11 7.22 3.98
C HIS A 305 8.86 8.06 4.28
N ALA A 306 8.82 8.70 5.42
CA ALA A 306 7.72 9.58 5.81
C ALA A 306 7.45 10.67 4.76
N ALA A 307 8.48 11.28 4.19
CA ALA A 307 8.34 12.30 3.15
C ALA A 307 7.98 11.70 1.79
N THR A 308 8.61 10.57 1.41
CA THR A 308 8.44 9.97 0.08
C THR A 308 7.13 9.19 -0.06
N PHE A 309 6.54 8.73 1.04
CA PHE A 309 5.26 8.04 1.06
C PHE A 309 4.20 8.88 1.78
N GLY A 310 4.38 9.22 3.05
CA GLY A 310 3.37 9.90 3.87
C GLY A 310 3.00 11.29 3.35
N ALA A 311 3.98 12.22 3.24
CA ALA A 311 3.72 13.57 2.76
C ALA A 311 3.23 13.58 1.31
N PHE A 312 3.85 12.75 0.44
CA PHE A 312 3.41 12.59 -0.94
C PHE A 312 1.95 12.15 -1.03
N HIS A 313 1.55 11.11 -0.28
CA HIS A 313 0.19 10.60 -0.30
C HIS A 313 -0.83 11.67 0.14
N VAL A 314 -0.58 12.35 1.24
CA VAL A 314 -1.47 13.42 1.73
C VAL A 314 -1.58 14.56 0.71
N ALA A 315 -0.45 15.04 0.18
CA ALA A 315 -0.46 16.10 -0.83
C ALA A 315 -1.18 15.65 -2.12
N ALA A 316 -1.01 14.39 -2.54
CA ALA A 316 -1.70 13.82 -3.70
C ALA A 316 -3.22 13.75 -3.51
N ILE A 317 -3.70 13.30 -2.35
CA ILE A 317 -5.13 13.25 -2.04
C ILE A 317 -5.73 14.66 -2.02
N HIS A 318 -5.04 15.64 -1.41
CA HIS A 318 -5.47 17.03 -1.42
C HIS A 318 -5.51 17.61 -2.84
N PHE A 319 -4.53 17.32 -3.68
CA PHE A 319 -4.53 17.71 -5.10
C PHE A 319 -5.76 17.16 -5.84
N VAL A 320 -6.04 15.86 -5.68
CA VAL A 320 -7.22 15.23 -6.28
C VAL A 320 -8.50 15.90 -5.79
N GLN A 321 -8.63 16.17 -4.49
CA GLN A 321 -9.79 16.83 -3.92
C GLN A 321 -10.00 18.24 -4.50
N GLN A 322 -8.94 19.04 -4.61
CA GLN A 322 -9.02 20.40 -5.17
C GLN A 322 -9.38 20.40 -6.66
N ARG A 323 -8.82 19.47 -7.46
CA ARG A 323 -9.03 19.44 -8.92
C ARG A 323 -10.35 18.82 -9.35
N PHE A 324 -10.82 17.81 -8.61
CA PHE A 324 -12.04 17.09 -8.96
C PHE A 324 -13.27 17.58 -8.17
N GLY A 325 -13.06 18.20 -6.98
CA GLY A 325 -14.13 18.66 -6.08
C GLY A 325 -14.95 17.49 -5.53
N GLU A 326 -15.87 17.78 -4.64
CA GLU A 326 -16.67 16.75 -3.93
C GLU A 326 -17.37 15.77 -4.87
N ARG A 327 -17.91 16.26 -5.98
CA ARG A 327 -18.67 15.46 -6.94
C ARG A 327 -17.86 14.37 -7.65
N TYR A 328 -16.58 14.62 -7.98
CA TYR A 328 -15.76 13.68 -8.75
C TYR A 328 -14.55 13.16 -7.98
N GLN A 329 -14.47 13.48 -6.68
CA GLN A 329 -13.35 13.09 -5.82
C GLN A 329 -13.16 11.57 -5.78
N GLY A 330 -14.24 10.78 -5.70
CA GLY A 330 -14.18 9.33 -5.68
C GLY A 330 -13.55 8.76 -6.96
N GLN A 331 -13.95 9.27 -8.14
CA GLN A 331 -13.37 8.86 -9.43
C GLN A 331 -11.89 9.28 -9.55
N GLY A 332 -11.54 10.49 -9.06
CA GLY A 332 -10.16 10.96 -9.02
C GLY A 332 -9.27 10.11 -8.13
N GLN A 333 -9.75 9.69 -6.96
CA GLN A 333 -9.03 8.79 -6.05
C GLN A 333 -8.91 7.37 -6.62
N ALA A 334 -9.94 6.87 -7.30
CA ALA A 334 -9.88 5.58 -8.00
C ALA A 334 -8.81 5.59 -9.10
N LEU A 335 -8.74 6.67 -9.90
CA LEU A 335 -7.68 6.84 -10.91
C LEU A 335 -6.29 6.93 -10.26
N TYR A 336 -6.15 7.67 -9.16
CA TYR A 336 -4.92 7.74 -8.38
C TYR A 336 -4.47 6.34 -7.92
N ALA A 337 -5.37 5.56 -7.33
CA ALA A 337 -5.07 4.21 -6.87
C ALA A 337 -4.69 3.26 -8.01
N THR A 338 -5.40 3.36 -9.15
CA THR A 338 -5.11 2.55 -10.35
C THR A 338 -3.72 2.86 -10.90
N LEU A 339 -3.38 4.14 -11.09
CA LEU A 339 -2.08 4.53 -11.63
C LEU A 339 -0.94 4.26 -10.64
N ALA A 340 -1.20 4.37 -9.35
CA ALA A 340 -0.26 3.91 -8.33
C ALA A 340 -0.03 2.39 -8.42
N GLY A 341 -1.07 1.60 -8.62
CA GLY A 341 -0.96 0.15 -8.80
C GLY A 341 -0.20 -0.23 -10.08
N VAL A 342 -0.52 0.41 -11.22
CA VAL A 342 0.20 0.21 -12.48
C VAL A 342 1.67 0.59 -12.34
N GLY A 343 1.96 1.76 -11.75
CA GLY A 343 3.33 2.20 -11.49
C GLY A 343 4.08 1.21 -10.60
N GLY A 344 3.44 0.69 -9.53
CA GLY A 344 4.03 -0.32 -8.66
C GLY A 344 4.32 -1.64 -9.38
N ALA A 345 3.39 -2.13 -10.22
CA ALA A 345 3.59 -3.34 -11.01
C ALA A 345 4.75 -3.21 -12.01
N LEU A 346 4.79 -2.10 -12.76
CA LEU A 346 5.90 -1.78 -13.66
C LEU A 346 7.21 -1.62 -12.87
N GLY A 347 7.13 -1.04 -11.67
CA GLY A 347 8.25 -0.91 -10.74
C GLY A 347 8.82 -2.25 -10.32
N ALA A 348 7.99 -3.21 -9.91
CA ALA A 348 8.41 -4.56 -9.54
C ALA A 348 9.02 -5.31 -10.73
N LEU A 349 8.37 -5.23 -11.91
CA LEU A 349 8.86 -5.87 -13.13
C LEU A 349 10.24 -5.34 -13.53
N TYR A 350 10.38 -4.04 -13.73
CA TYR A 350 11.68 -3.51 -14.16
C TYR A 350 12.77 -3.81 -13.14
N SER A 351 12.42 -3.75 -11.84
CA SER A 351 13.37 -4.02 -10.77
C SER A 351 13.91 -5.45 -10.84
N GLY A 352 13.05 -6.44 -11.10
CA GLY A 352 13.47 -7.83 -11.25
C GLY A 352 14.47 -8.03 -12.39
N TYR A 353 14.14 -7.52 -13.57
CA TYR A 353 15.03 -7.63 -14.74
C TYR A 353 16.32 -6.81 -14.61
N ALA A 354 16.21 -5.59 -14.06
CA ALA A 354 17.39 -4.75 -13.85
C ALA A 354 18.30 -5.34 -12.75
N TRP A 355 17.72 -5.85 -11.66
CA TRP A 355 18.50 -6.48 -10.59
C TRP A 355 19.33 -7.65 -11.07
N GLN A 356 18.74 -8.50 -11.91
CA GLN A 356 19.43 -9.64 -12.51
C GLN A 356 20.51 -9.20 -13.51
N GLY A 357 20.27 -8.13 -14.28
CA GLY A 357 21.18 -7.72 -15.36
C GLY A 357 22.32 -6.80 -14.88
N VAL A 358 22.02 -5.83 -13.98
CA VAL A 358 22.96 -4.75 -13.63
C VAL A 358 23.14 -4.56 -12.12
N GLY A 359 22.44 -5.35 -11.28
CA GLY A 359 22.58 -5.34 -9.82
C GLY A 359 21.86 -4.19 -9.11
N ALA A 360 22.02 -4.17 -7.78
CA ALA A 360 21.29 -3.28 -6.87
C ALA A 360 21.53 -1.79 -7.18
N THR A 361 22.78 -1.36 -7.26
CA THR A 361 23.18 0.05 -7.40
C THR A 361 22.52 0.70 -8.62
N LEU A 362 22.61 0.07 -9.80
CA LEU A 362 22.03 0.63 -11.01
C LEU A 362 20.51 0.52 -11.04
N THR A 363 19.92 -0.51 -10.42
CA THR A 363 18.47 -0.63 -10.28
C THR A 363 17.90 0.50 -9.43
N PHE A 364 18.50 0.81 -8.28
CA PHE A 364 18.14 1.99 -7.50
C PHE A 364 18.45 3.30 -8.22
N GLY A 365 19.51 3.35 -9.03
CA GLY A 365 19.84 4.50 -9.88
C GLY A 365 18.72 4.83 -10.89
N VAL A 366 18.14 3.82 -11.55
CA VAL A 366 16.97 3.99 -12.42
C VAL A 366 15.76 4.53 -11.64
N ALA A 367 15.52 4.02 -10.43
CA ALA A 367 14.48 4.54 -9.55
C ALA A 367 14.70 6.02 -9.19
N ALA A 368 15.95 6.40 -8.88
CA ALA A 368 16.31 7.79 -8.59
C ALA A 368 16.06 8.70 -9.79
N LEU A 369 16.42 8.27 -10.98
CA LEU A 369 16.15 9.02 -12.23
C LEU A 369 14.65 9.15 -12.51
N ALA A 370 13.86 8.11 -12.28
CA ALA A 370 12.41 8.18 -12.45
C ALA A 370 11.77 9.19 -11.48
N ALA A 371 12.20 9.21 -10.22
CA ALA A 371 11.75 10.20 -9.24
C ALA A 371 12.19 11.61 -9.62
N LEU A 372 13.44 11.80 -10.07
CA LEU A 372 13.95 13.09 -10.54
C LEU A 372 13.18 13.60 -11.77
N ALA A 373 12.90 12.72 -12.74
CA ALA A 373 12.10 13.06 -13.91
C ALA A 373 10.68 13.52 -13.49
N ALA A 374 10.06 12.84 -12.53
CA ALA A 374 8.77 13.26 -11.98
C ALA A 374 8.84 14.65 -11.30
N ALA A 375 9.90 14.92 -10.53
CA ALA A 375 10.13 16.25 -9.94
C ALA A 375 10.20 17.35 -11.01
N VAL A 376 10.96 17.11 -12.08
CA VAL A 376 11.10 18.05 -13.21
C VAL A 376 9.77 18.26 -13.94
N ILE A 377 9.08 17.17 -14.31
CA ILE A 377 7.78 17.24 -15.00
C ILE A 377 6.79 18.05 -14.18
N LEU A 378 6.69 17.77 -12.88
CA LEU A 378 5.74 18.46 -12.01
C LEU A 378 6.09 19.94 -11.81
N SER A 379 7.39 20.26 -11.67
CA SER A 379 7.88 21.64 -11.56
C SER A 379 7.55 22.48 -12.78
N LEU A 380 7.60 21.87 -13.99
CA LEU A 380 7.32 22.56 -15.25
C LEU A 380 5.82 22.68 -15.57
N ARG A 381 5.01 21.71 -15.12
CA ARG A 381 3.60 21.59 -15.52
C ARG A 381 2.61 22.04 -14.47
N LEU A 382 2.98 22.07 -13.20
CA LEU A 382 2.14 22.55 -12.10
C LEU A 382 2.58 23.99 -11.73
N ARG A 383 1.69 24.96 -11.91
CA ARG A 383 1.95 26.36 -11.52
C ARG A 383 1.51 26.60 -10.06
N GLU A 384 2.08 27.59 -9.37
CA GLU A 384 1.77 27.87 -7.97
C GLU A 384 0.33 28.35 -7.71
N ALA A 385 -0.34 28.81 -8.75
CA ALA A 385 -1.77 29.17 -8.69
C ALA A 385 -2.71 27.98 -8.91
N ASP A 386 -2.14 26.85 -9.17
CA ASP A 386 -2.80 25.58 -9.41
C ASP A 386 -2.80 24.71 -8.14
#